data_79e1bff59b63d5675ead7ede2ffdbb11
#
_entry.id   79e1bff59b63d5675ead7ede2ffdbb11
#
_cell.length_a   1.000
_cell.length_b   1.000
_cell.length_c   1.000
_cell.angle_alpha   90.00
_cell.angle_beta   90.00
_cell.angle_gamma   90.00
#
_symmetry.space_group_name_H-M   'P 1'
#
loop_
_entity.id
_entity.type
_entity.pdbx_description
1 polymer ?
#
loop_
_entity_poly.entity_id
_entity_poly.type
_entity_poly.pdbx_seq_one_letter_code
_entity_poly.pdbx_strand_id
1 'polypeptide(L)'
;YYVGHLRLKFDEKKHLISHEGDLVAMDFDLPNDSIVVDMIINYNRINKARAGSVVERIVPVPKEFIVASSESCISCHATAYDHWKSSRHAVSLKTLKDAHKEKSPECLSCHTSGFGRDDGYLNYNITAGLNNVNCTECHYTPAGHLAEPALFITKGLTEENCIRCHDQANSPTFTFSTYMDRSNHP
;
A
#
# COMPACT_ATOMS: atom_id res chain seq x y z
N TYR A 1 -1.02 0.27 -19.26
CA TYR A 1 -2.07 -0.59 -19.80
C TYR A 1 -2.87 0.20 -20.85
N TYR A 2 -3.46 -0.52 -21.85
CA TYR A 2 -4.31 0.09 -22.85
C TYR A 2 -5.63 -0.68 -22.90
N VAL A 3 -6.73 0.04 -23.14
CA VAL A 3 -8.03 -0.54 -23.49
C VAL A 3 -8.24 -0.35 -24.98
N GLY A 4 -8.48 -1.46 -25.70
CA GLY A 4 -8.84 -1.42 -27.11
C GLY A 4 -10.31 -1.09 -27.28
N HIS A 5 -10.60 -0.07 -28.07
CA HIS A 5 -11.95 0.25 -28.52
C HIS A 5 -12.05 -0.11 -30.01
N LEU A 6 -12.98 -1.01 -30.34
CA LEU A 6 -13.21 -1.45 -31.71
C LEU A 6 -14.67 -1.21 -32.10
N ARG A 7 -14.87 -0.41 -33.15
CA ARG A 7 -16.16 -0.16 -33.78
C ARG A 7 -16.26 -0.94 -35.07
N LEU A 8 -17.25 -1.82 -35.16
CA LEU A 8 -17.52 -2.61 -36.35
C LEU A 8 -18.82 -2.16 -36.99
N LYS A 9 -18.84 -2.01 -38.31
CA LYS A 9 -20.05 -1.70 -39.07
C LYS A 9 -20.34 -2.85 -40.04
N PHE A 10 -21.57 -3.34 -39.98
CA PHE A 10 -22.04 -4.46 -40.81
C PHE A 10 -23.14 -4.01 -41.78
N ASP A 11 -23.27 -4.68 -42.90
CA ASP A 11 -24.41 -4.57 -43.83
C ASP A 11 -25.65 -5.34 -43.31
N GLU A 12 -26.76 -5.24 -44.04
CA GLU A 12 -27.99 -5.95 -43.71
C GLU A 12 -27.84 -7.49 -43.73
N LYS A 13 -26.83 -7.98 -44.47
CA LYS A 13 -26.49 -9.41 -44.55
C LYS A 13 -25.43 -9.86 -43.54
N LYS A 14 -25.10 -8.95 -42.60
CA LYS A 14 -24.08 -9.16 -41.55
C LYS A 14 -22.64 -9.31 -42.07
N HIS A 15 -22.34 -8.81 -43.27
CA HIS A 15 -20.95 -8.72 -43.73
C HIS A 15 -20.30 -7.46 -43.14
N LEU A 16 -19.05 -7.56 -42.73
CA LEU A 16 -18.28 -6.44 -42.21
C LEU A 16 -18.00 -5.43 -43.32
N ILE A 17 -18.52 -4.19 -43.18
CA ILE A 17 -18.31 -3.09 -44.14
C ILE A 17 -17.06 -2.30 -43.74
N SER A 18 -16.90 -1.97 -42.49
CA SER A 18 -15.76 -1.22 -41.98
C SER A 18 -15.46 -1.53 -40.52
N HIS A 19 -14.22 -1.28 -40.16
CA HIS A 19 -13.78 -1.32 -38.78
C HIS A 19 -12.93 -0.08 -38.48
N GLU A 20 -13.00 0.36 -37.25
CA GLU A 20 -12.21 1.45 -36.69
C GLU A 20 -11.80 1.07 -35.29
N GLY A 21 -10.53 1.24 -34.94
CA GLY A 21 -10.05 0.86 -33.64
C GLY A 21 -9.04 1.85 -33.09
N ASP A 22 -9.16 2.10 -31.77
CA ASP A 22 -8.29 2.97 -31.02
C ASP A 22 -7.76 2.24 -29.77
N LEU A 23 -6.56 2.62 -29.34
CA LEU A 23 -6.00 2.22 -28.06
C LEU A 23 -6.01 3.40 -27.11
N VAL A 24 -6.78 3.28 -26.03
CA VAL A 24 -6.83 4.30 -24.97
C VAL A 24 -5.84 3.90 -23.89
N ALA A 25 -4.86 4.76 -23.63
CA ALA A 25 -3.92 4.56 -22.53
C ALA A 25 -4.67 4.67 -21.20
N MET A 26 -4.50 3.65 -20.34
CA MET A 26 -5.04 3.64 -18.98
C MET A 26 -3.94 4.08 -18.03
N ASP A 27 -3.75 5.38 -17.91
CA ASP A 27 -2.78 6.00 -17.00
C ASP A 27 -3.45 6.50 -15.71
N PHE A 28 -2.66 7.09 -14.83
CA PHE A 28 -3.13 7.53 -13.51
C PHE A 28 -3.93 8.85 -13.57
N ASP A 29 -3.90 9.55 -14.70
CA ASP A 29 -4.59 10.83 -14.87
C ASP A 29 -6.07 10.64 -15.27
N LEU A 30 -6.46 9.42 -15.62
CA LEU A 30 -7.86 9.11 -15.90
C LEU A 30 -8.67 9.13 -14.59
N PRO A 31 -9.78 9.89 -14.58
CA PRO A 31 -10.67 9.90 -13.41
C PRO A 31 -11.24 8.51 -13.17
N ASN A 32 -11.23 8.10 -11.90
CA ASN A 32 -11.89 6.85 -11.51
C ASN A 32 -13.41 7.01 -11.63
N ASP A 33 -14.08 6.01 -12.19
CA ASP A 33 -15.54 5.93 -12.14
C ASP A 33 -15.97 5.67 -10.69
N SER A 34 -16.77 6.58 -10.11
CA SER A 34 -17.18 6.51 -8.71
C SER A 34 -18.00 5.26 -8.40
N ILE A 35 -18.82 4.80 -9.34
CA ILE A 35 -19.64 3.59 -9.17
C ILE A 35 -18.74 2.35 -9.09
N VAL A 36 -17.73 2.28 -9.97
CA VAL A 36 -16.77 1.16 -9.96
C VAL A 36 -15.93 1.20 -8.69
N VAL A 37 -15.51 2.37 -8.24
CA VAL A 37 -14.79 2.53 -6.96
C VAL A 37 -15.63 2.01 -5.78
N ASP A 38 -16.90 2.41 -5.70
CA ASP A 38 -17.82 1.92 -4.67
C ASP A 38 -18.06 0.42 -4.75
N MET A 39 -18.16 -0.13 -5.97
CA MET A 39 -18.26 -1.58 -6.17
C MET A 39 -17.02 -2.33 -5.66
N ILE A 40 -15.83 -1.80 -5.93
CA ILE A 40 -14.55 -2.39 -5.46
C ILE A 40 -14.47 -2.31 -3.93
N ILE A 41 -14.81 -1.16 -3.34
CA ILE A 41 -14.84 -0.99 -1.88
C ILE A 41 -15.82 -1.99 -1.26
N ASN A 42 -17.03 -2.11 -1.80
CA ASN A 42 -18.03 -3.06 -1.33
C ASN A 42 -17.59 -4.52 -1.51
N TYR A 43 -17.01 -4.87 -2.65
CA TYR A 43 -16.45 -6.19 -2.90
C TYR A 43 -15.35 -6.53 -1.89
N ASN A 44 -14.42 -5.63 -1.65
CA ASN A 44 -13.35 -5.82 -0.68
C ASN A 44 -13.91 -5.97 0.74
N ARG A 45 -14.93 -5.18 1.12
CA ARG A 45 -15.61 -5.29 2.42
C ARG A 45 -16.32 -6.65 2.58
N ILE A 46 -17.02 -7.12 1.55
CA ILE A 46 -17.71 -8.41 1.55
C ILE A 46 -16.73 -9.57 1.59
N ASN A 47 -15.64 -9.47 0.81
CA ASN A 47 -14.59 -10.48 0.83
C ASN A 47 -13.81 -10.49 2.14
N LYS A 48 -13.53 -9.34 2.73
CA LYS A 48 -12.97 -9.24 4.08
C LYS A 48 -13.86 -9.93 5.11
N ALA A 49 -15.19 -9.84 4.96
CA ALA A 49 -16.15 -10.53 5.81
C ALA A 49 -16.26 -12.03 5.51
N ARG A 50 -16.03 -12.46 4.26
CA ARG A 50 -16.09 -13.87 3.82
C ARG A 50 -14.75 -14.60 3.94
N ALA A 51 -13.64 -13.87 3.77
CA ALA A 51 -12.29 -14.41 3.76
C ALA A 51 -11.70 -14.56 5.17
N GLY A 52 -12.49 -15.07 6.11
CA GLY A 52 -11.98 -15.48 7.42
C GLY A 52 -10.80 -16.47 7.38
N SER A 53 -10.13 -16.64 6.24
CA SER A 53 -9.02 -17.57 6.13
C SER A 53 -7.83 -17.16 5.25
N VAL A 54 -7.93 -16.14 4.38
CA VAL A 54 -6.84 -15.80 3.46
C VAL A 54 -6.28 -14.40 3.70
N VAL A 55 -7.05 -13.48 4.26
CA VAL A 55 -6.60 -12.12 4.62
C VAL A 55 -6.14 -12.05 6.09
N GLU A 56 -6.27 -13.11 6.86
CA GLU A 56 -5.80 -13.20 8.25
C GLU A 56 -4.26 -13.04 8.42
N ARG A 57 -3.51 -13.05 7.33
CA ARG A 57 -2.03 -12.93 7.41
C ARG A 57 -1.52 -11.51 7.51
N ILE A 58 -2.35 -10.51 7.19
CA ILE A 58 -1.90 -9.14 7.24
C ILE A 58 -2.63 -8.48 8.40
N VAL A 59 -2.01 -8.59 9.55
CA VAL A 59 -2.45 -7.85 10.73
C VAL A 59 -2.08 -6.38 10.50
N PRO A 60 -3.06 -5.50 10.20
CA PRO A 60 -2.76 -4.08 10.07
C PRO A 60 -2.23 -3.54 11.41
N VAL A 61 -1.57 -2.39 11.36
CA VAL A 61 -1.22 -1.65 12.58
C VAL A 61 -2.48 -1.55 13.45
N PRO A 62 -2.41 -1.90 14.75
CA PRO A 62 -3.58 -1.85 15.63
C PRO A 62 -4.23 -0.46 15.65
N LYS A 63 -5.57 -0.42 15.80
CA LYS A 63 -6.35 0.83 15.65
C LYS A 63 -6.02 1.92 16.68
N GLU A 64 -5.47 1.54 17.82
CA GLU A 64 -5.02 2.45 18.87
C GLU A 64 -3.76 3.25 18.48
N PHE A 65 -3.07 2.86 17.41
CA PHE A 65 -1.91 3.54 16.88
C PHE A 65 -2.25 4.27 15.57
N ILE A 66 -1.56 5.39 15.32
CA ILE A 66 -1.76 6.15 14.09
C ILE A 66 -1.04 5.50 12.91
N VAL A 67 -1.57 5.75 11.73
CA VAL A 67 -0.85 5.60 10.46
C VAL A 67 -0.48 7.00 9.98
N ALA A 68 0.81 7.26 9.83
CA ALA A 68 1.31 8.59 9.45
C ALA A 68 2.40 8.47 8.39
N SER A 69 2.50 9.50 7.57
CA SER A 69 3.61 9.68 6.65
C SER A 69 4.92 9.87 7.42
N SER A 70 6.01 9.31 6.90
CA SER A 70 7.35 9.49 7.49
C SER A 70 7.79 10.95 7.54
N GLU A 71 7.27 11.81 6.65
CA GLU A 71 7.52 13.25 6.67
C GLU A 71 7.05 13.92 7.98
N SER A 72 6.02 13.37 8.61
CA SER A 72 5.52 13.88 9.91
C SER A 72 6.53 13.69 11.06
N CYS A 73 7.53 12.85 10.87
CA CYS A 73 8.54 12.52 11.89
C CYS A 73 9.82 13.38 11.79
N ILE A 74 10.01 14.08 10.67
CA ILE A 74 11.28 14.77 10.34
C ILE A 74 11.67 15.79 11.40
N SER A 75 10.72 16.58 11.89
CA SER A 75 10.99 17.69 12.81
C SER A 75 11.71 17.28 14.10
N CYS A 76 11.48 16.04 14.56
CA CYS A 76 12.08 15.49 15.77
C CYS A 76 13.07 14.36 15.50
N HIS A 77 12.92 13.61 14.40
CA HIS A 77 13.67 12.41 14.08
C HIS A 77 14.38 12.48 12.72
N ALA A 78 15.04 13.64 12.42
CA ALA A 78 15.66 13.88 11.11
C ALA A 78 16.67 12.79 10.70
N THR A 79 17.56 12.39 11.61
CA THR A 79 18.58 11.36 11.33
C THR A 79 17.97 10.00 11.04
N ALA A 80 16.95 9.60 11.80
CA ALA A 80 16.21 8.36 11.57
C ALA A 80 15.45 8.41 10.23
N TYR A 81 14.87 9.56 9.89
CA TYR A 81 14.22 9.77 8.60
C TYR A 81 15.20 9.63 7.43
N ASP A 82 16.39 10.21 7.52
CA ASP A 82 17.42 10.11 6.46
C ASP A 82 17.88 8.66 6.27
N HIS A 83 18.01 7.91 7.36
CA HIS A 83 18.29 6.48 7.31
C HIS A 83 17.15 5.72 6.61
N TRP A 84 15.89 5.91 7.05
CA TRP A 84 14.72 5.30 6.44
C TRP A 84 14.62 5.63 4.95
N LYS A 85 14.83 6.90 4.57
CA LYS A 85 14.75 7.38 3.18
C LYS A 85 15.72 6.66 2.25
N SER A 86 16.86 6.19 2.76
CA SER A 86 17.83 5.38 2.01
C SER A 86 17.49 3.89 1.94
N SER A 87 16.48 3.44 2.68
CA SER A 87 16.11 2.04 2.80
C SER A 87 15.19 1.58 1.65
N ARG A 88 15.04 0.25 1.53
CA ARG A 88 14.07 -0.35 0.60
C ARG A 88 12.61 -0.09 1.02
N HIS A 89 12.34 0.15 2.29
CA HIS A 89 11.01 0.49 2.80
C HIS A 89 10.51 1.81 2.22
N ALA A 90 11.38 2.80 2.06
CA ALA A 90 11.02 4.10 1.48
C ALA A 90 10.67 4.06 -0.02
N VAL A 91 10.94 2.94 -0.70
CA VAL A 91 10.64 2.75 -2.13
C VAL A 91 9.83 1.48 -2.38
N SER A 92 9.15 0.95 -1.35
CA SER A 92 8.45 -0.34 -1.42
C SER A 92 7.35 -0.36 -2.47
N LEU A 93 6.55 0.69 -2.63
CA LEU A 93 5.52 0.76 -3.67
C LEU A 93 6.13 0.82 -5.08
N LYS A 94 7.33 1.41 -5.23
CA LYS A 94 8.01 1.43 -6.53
C LYS A 94 8.29 0.00 -7.01
N THR A 95 8.65 -0.92 -6.13
CA THR A 95 8.90 -2.32 -6.51
C THR A 95 7.65 -3.00 -7.06
N LEU A 96 6.45 -2.64 -6.56
CA LEU A 96 5.20 -3.12 -7.11
C LEU A 96 4.90 -2.50 -8.48
N LYS A 97 5.18 -1.21 -8.67
CA LYS A 97 5.02 -0.54 -9.97
C LYS A 97 5.92 -1.18 -11.02
N ASP A 98 7.17 -1.42 -10.71
CA ASP A 98 8.13 -2.08 -11.60
C ASP A 98 7.67 -3.49 -11.98
N ALA A 99 6.93 -4.17 -11.10
CA ALA A 99 6.34 -5.50 -11.30
C ALA A 99 4.89 -5.47 -11.84
N HIS A 100 4.31 -4.29 -12.10
CA HIS A 100 2.90 -4.10 -12.49
C HIS A 100 1.88 -4.69 -11.51
N LYS A 101 2.19 -4.64 -10.21
CA LYS A 101 1.37 -5.16 -9.10
C LYS A 101 0.89 -4.09 -8.12
N GLU A 102 1.06 -2.83 -8.46
CA GLU A 102 0.71 -1.69 -7.60
C GLU A 102 -0.80 -1.53 -7.32
N LYS A 103 -1.63 -2.38 -7.93
CA LYS A 103 -3.08 -2.45 -7.69
C LYS A 103 -3.52 -3.76 -7.04
N SER A 104 -2.60 -4.65 -6.72
CA SER A 104 -2.89 -5.94 -6.10
C SER A 104 -3.04 -5.80 -4.58
N PRO A 105 -4.26 -5.97 -4.01
CA PRO A 105 -4.50 -5.76 -2.57
C PRO A 105 -3.59 -6.60 -1.67
N GLU A 106 -3.32 -7.83 -2.08
CA GLU A 106 -2.43 -8.75 -1.39
C GLU A 106 -0.98 -8.27 -1.31
N CYS A 107 -0.55 -7.44 -2.27
CA CYS A 107 0.79 -6.85 -2.29
C CYS A 107 0.84 -5.52 -1.52
N LEU A 108 -0.23 -4.72 -1.64
CA LEU A 108 -0.30 -3.37 -1.06
C LEU A 108 -0.15 -3.37 0.46
N SER A 109 -0.66 -4.38 1.12
CA SER A 109 -0.63 -4.53 2.58
C SER A 109 0.77 -4.58 3.19
N CYS A 110 1.76 -5.08 2.42
CA CYS A 110 3.16 -5.13 2.83
C CYS A 110 4.01 -4.02 2.20
N HIS A 111 3.48 -3.32 1.19
CA HIS A 111 4.24 -2.35 0.42
C HIS A 111 3.76 -0.90 0.59
N THR A 112 2.71 -0.68 1.40
CA THR A 112 2.17 0.64 1.72
C THR A 112 1.82 0.72 3.20
N SER A 113 1.53 1.91 3.71
CA SER A 113 1.21 2.10 5.12
C SER A 113 -0.29 2.08 5.39
N GLY A 114 -0.71 1.26 6.35
CA GLY A 114 -2.08 1.18 6.84
C GLY A 114 -3.09 0.65 5.84
N PHE A 115 -2.67 -0.09 4.81
CA PHE A 115 -3.62 -0.65 3.84
C PHE A 115 -4.72 -1.47 4.54
N GLY A 116 -5.98 -1.16 4.21
CA GLY A 116 -7.14 -1.80 4.83
C GLY A 116 -7.66 -1.10 6.09
N ARG A 117 -7.02 -0.02 6.54
CA ARG A 117 -7.52 0.89 7.58
C ARG A 117 -8.21 2.10 6.95
N ASP A 118 -9.14 2.71 7.68
CA ASP A 118 -9.86 3.90 7.22
C ASP A 118 -8.94 5.14 7.12
N ASP A 119 -7.87 5.19 7.93
CA ASP A 119 -6.85 6.23 7.98
C ASP A 119 -5.56 5.83 7.21
N GLY A 120 -5.58 4.72 6.49
CA GLY A 120 -4.43 4.16 5.81
C GLY A 120 -4.38 4.47 4.31
N TYR A 121 -3.48 3.76 3.63
CA TYR A 121 -3.30 3.87 2.18
C TYR A 121 -4.58 3.53 1.41
N LEU A 122 -5.01 4.43 0.54
CA LEU A 122 -6.12 4.24 -0.39
C LEU A 122 -5.63 4.05 -1.83
N ASN A 123 -4.89 5.02 -2.34
CA ASN A 123 -4.24 4.95 -3.63
C ASN A 123 -3.08 5.95 -3.73
N TYR A 124 -2.30 5.82 -4.78
CA TYR A 124 -1.07 6.58 -5.02
C TYR A 124 -1.24 8.11 -4.94
N ASN A 125 -2.36 8.65 -5.42
CA ASN A 125 -2.57 10.09 -5.51
C ASN A 125 -3.27 10.67 -4.26
N ILE A 126 -4.24 9.93 -3.69
CA ILE A 126 -5.06 10.43 -2.58
C ILE A 126 -4.28 10.42 -1.27
N THR A 127 -3.51 9.35 -1.03
CA THR A 127 -2.74 9.16 0.20
C THR A 127 -1.24 9.05 -0.11
N ALA A 128 -0.73 9.98 -0.90
CA ALA A 128 0.65 9.96 -1.41
C ALA A 128 1.71 9.79 -0.31
N GLY A 129 1.51 10.38 0.87
CA GLY A 129 2.39 10.21 2.03
C GLY A 129 2.43 8.79 2.60
N LEU A 130 1.48 7.92 2.22
CA LEU A 130 1.39 6.53 2.68
C LEU A 130 1.81 5.51 1.62
N ASN A 131 2.40 5.98 0.54
CA ASN A 131 2.78 5.17 -0.63
C ASN A 131 3.83 4.09 -0.37
N ASN A 132 4.50 4.12 0.76
CA ASN A 132 5.58 3.20 1.11
C ASN A 132 5.39 2.68 2.53
N VAL A 133 6.30 1.83 3.00
CA VAL A 133 6.33 1.37 4.40
C VAL A 133 6.95 2.47 5.25
N ASN A 134 6.11 3.25 5.91
CA ASN A 134 6.50 4.40 6.74
C ASN A 134 6.89 3.99 8.16
N CYS A 135 7.41 4.95 8.93
CA CYS A 135 7.88 4.74 10.30
C CYS A 135 6.84 4.06 11.19
N THR A 136 5.56 4.45 11.07
CA THR A 136 4.46 3.92 11.88
C THR A 136 4.08 2.46 11.58
N GLU A 137 4.59 1.86 10.51
CA GLU A 137 4.42 0.43 10.25
C GLU A 137 5.29 -0.44 11.18
N CYS A 138 6.41 0.10 11.60
CA CYS A 138 7.32 -0.55 12.54
C CYS A 138 7.15 -0.02 13.95
N HIS A 139 7.06 1.31 14.10
CA HIS A 139 6.92 2.00 15.37
C HIS A 139 5.45 2.26 15.68
N TYR A 140 4.85 1.44 16.52
CA TYR A 140 3.46 1.61 16.95
C TYR A 140 3.28 2.89 17.75
N THR A 141 2.89 3.94 17.06
CA THR A 141 2.89 5.33 17.53
C THR A 141 1.49 5.70 18.02
N PRO A 142 1.32 6.06 19.32
CA PRO A 142 0.04 6.56 19.85
C PRO A 142 -0.38 7.86 19.20
N ALA A 143 -1.69 8.11 19.08
CA ALA A 143 -2.24 9.31 18.42
C ALA A 143 -1.72 10.64 18.99
N GLY A 144 -1.45 10.70 20.29
CA GLY A 144 -0.92 11.91 20.94
C GLY A 144 0.57 12.17 20.73
N HIS A 145 1.33 11.20 20.19
CA HIS A 145 2.79 11.32 20.09
C HIS A 145 3.25 12.54 19.28
N LEU A 146 2.57 12.85 18.18
CA LEU A 146 2.96 14.00 17.33
C LEU A 146 2.79 15.36 18.03
N ALA A 147 1.90 15.45 19.01
CA ALA A 147 1.67 16.68 19.78
C ALA A 147 2.50 16.71 21.07
N GLU A 148 2.54 15.59 21.80
CA GLU A 148 3.14 15.50 23.14
C GLU A 148 3.97 14.21 23.27
N PRO A 149 5.13 14.13 22.56
CA PRO A 149 5.92 12.91 22.45
C PRO A 149 6.43 12.39 23.81
N ALA A 150 6.65 13.25 24.77
CA ALA A 150 7.09 12.84 26.12
C ALA A 150 6.01 12.11 26.91
N LEU A 151 4.73 12.34 26.62
CA LEU A 151 3.60 11.69 27.29
C LEU A 151 3.13 10.44 26.55
N PHE A 152 3.29 10.41 25.23
CA PHE A 152 2.81 9.34 24.35
C PHE A 152 3.99 8.63 23.68
N ILE A 153 4.64 7.74 24.43
CA ILE A 153 5.85 7.04 23.98
C ILE A 153 5.49 5.91 23.01
N THR A 154 6.23 5.80 21.90
CA THR A 154 6.10 4.70 20.96
C THR A 154 6.58 3.39 21.58
N LYS A 155 5.97 2.27 21.19
CA LYS A 155 6.44 0.93 21.61
C LYS A 155 7.75 0.57 20.90
N GLY A 156 8.61 -0.13 21.64
CA GLY A 156 9.82 -0.72 21.07
C GLY A 156 9.51 -1.74 19.98
N LEU A 157 10.44 -1.90 19.05
CA LEU A 157 10.34 -2.81 17.92
C LEU A 157 10.49 -4.26 18.40
N THR A 158 9.63 -5.14 17.92
CA THR A 158 9.68 -6.59 18.17
C THR A 158 9.66 -7.35 16.85
N GLU A 159 9.99 -8.63 16.89
CA GLU A 159 9.90 -9.50 15.71
C GLU A 159 8.50 -9.53 15.11
N GLU A 160 7.47 -9.40 15.93
CA GLU A 160 6.06 -9.36 15.49
C GLU A 160 5.77 -8.22 14.51
N ASN A 161 6.44 -7.07 14.66
CA ASN A 161 6.30 -5.96 13.72
C ASN A 161 6.82 -6.33 12.33
N CYS A 162 7.88 -7.13 12.27
CA CYS A 162 8.54 -7.51 11.02
C CYS A 162 7.81 -8.65 10.29
N ILE A 163 7.41 -9.70 11.01
CA ILE A 163 6.80 -10.91 10.41
C ILE A 163 5.42 -10.67 9.82
N ARG A 164 4.80 -9.52 10.08
CA ARG A 164 3.59 -9.07 9.39
C ARG A 164 3.77 -9.02 7.87
N CYS A 165 4.97 -8.70 7.40
CA CYS A 165 5.32 -8.57 5.99
C CYS A 165 6.43 -9.55 5.56
N HIS A 166 7.35 -9.86 6.48
CA HIS A 166 8.48 -10.76 6.24
C HIS A 166 8.14 -12.19 6.67
N ASP A 167 7.18 -12.80 5.98
CA ASP A 167 6.81 -14.21 6.18
C ASP A 167 7.67 -15.16 5.33
N GLN A 168 7.51 -16.47 5.56
CA GLN A 168 8.25 -17.49 4.85
C GLN A 168 8.05 -17.47 3.34
N ALA A 169 6.88 -17.03 2.85
CA ALA A 169 6.57 -16.99 1.42
C ALA A 169 7.22 -15.79 0.72
N ASN A 170 7.29 -14.64 1.42
CA ASN A 170 7.76 -13.36 0.85
C ASN A 170 9.21 -13.03 1.23
N SER A 171 9.71 -13.61 2.32
CA SER A 171 11.07 -13.38 2.83
C SER A 171 11.65 -14.65 3.43
N PRO A 172 11.90 -15.70 2.64
CA PRO A 172 12.30 -17.03 3.16
C PRO A 172 13.63 -17.04 3.92
N THR A 173 14.45 -16.00 3.76
CA THR A 173 15.73 -15.84 4.46
C THR A 173 15.66 -14.83 5.61
N PHE A 174 14.44 -14.42 6.00
CA PHE A 174 14.26 -13.48 7.10
C PHE A 174 14.74 -14.09 8.42
N THR A 175 15.57 -13.34 9.12
CA THR A 175 15.83 -13.53 10.56
C THR A 175 15.79 -12.18 11.25
N PHE A 176 15.13 -12.09 12.38
CA PHE A 176 14.93 -10.84 13.09
C PHE A 176 16.25 -10.10 13.36
N SER A 177 17.27 -10.80 13.89
CA SER A 177 18.57 -10.20 14.20
C SER A 177 19.24 -9.58 12.98
N THR A 178 19.33 -10.31 11.86
CA THR A 178 19.99 -9.82 10.64
C THR A 178 19.27 -8.62 10.03
N TYR A 179 17.92 -8.60 10.11
CA TYR A 179 17.15 -7.48 9.57
C TYR A 179 17.18 -6.27 10.49
N MET A 180 17.22 -6.49 11.81
CA MET A 180 17.42 -5.40 12.78
C MET A 180 18.76 -4.70 12.61
N ASP A 181 19.85 -5.43 12.38
CA ASP A 181 21.18 -4.85 12.14
C ASP A 181 21.16 -3.89 10.92
N ARG A 182 20.35 -4.17 9.92
CA ARG A 182 20.20 -3.34 8.71
C ARG A 182 19.20 -2.18 8.88
N SER A 183 18.26 -2.33 9.80
CA SER A 183 17.19 -1.35 10.04
C SER A 183 17.48 -0.45 11.23
N ASN A 184 18.53 -0.77 12.00
CA ASN A 184 18.92 0.00 13.18
C ASN A 184 19.33 1.42 12.77
N HIS A 185 18.78 2.40 13.45
CA HIS A 185 19.06 3.83 13.24
C HIS A 185 19.06 4.54 14.60
N PRO A 186 19.80 5.69 14.71
CA PRO A 186 19.85 6.49 15.92
C PRO A 186 18.51 7.10 16.29
#